data_8eddf3c8afb3e489ce6d0cd3b8d889f8
#
_entry.id   8eddf3c8afb3e489ce6d0cd3b8d889f8
#
_cell.length_a   1.000
_cell.length_b   1.000
_cell.length_c   1.000
_cell.angle_alpha   90.00
_cell.angle_beta   90.00
_cell.angle_gamma   90.00
#
_symmetry.space_group_name_H-M   'P 1'
#
loop_
_entity.id
_entity.type
_entity.pdbx_description
1 polymer ?
#
loop_
_entity_poly.entity_id
_entity_poly.type
_entity_poly.pdbx_seq_one_letter_code
_entity_poly.pdbx_strand_id
1 'polypeptide(L)'
;GAHPDVVEIDAASNNSVEDVRELRERIHLAPLSAPRKVFILDEAHMLSKSAFNALLKTLEEPPPHVLFVFATTEPERMPPTILSRTQHFRFRRLTEEEIAFKLRRILEAVGREAEEEALLLLARRAGGALRDAEGVLERFLLLDGPLTRKEVERALGLPPREALAEIAASLARGKTAEALGLARRLYGEGYAPRS
;
A
#
# COMPACT_ATOMS: atom_id res chain seq x y z
N GLY A 1 8.72 -0.54 -18.35
CA GLY A 1 10.02 -1.15 -18.10
C GLY A 1 10.87 -0.19 -17.30
N ALA A 2 11.72 -0.69 -16.41
CA ALA A 2 12.60 0.15 -15.59
C ALA A 2 13.60 0.89 -16.51
N HIS A 3 13.75 2.21 -16.31
CA HIS A 3 14.74 3.00 -17.04
C HIS A 3 16.14 2.64 -16.53
N PRO A 4 17.18 2.46 -17.40
CA PRO A 4 18.51 2.03 -16.99
C PRO A 4 19.20 2.99 -16.01
N ASP A 5 18.83 4.27 -16.04
CA ASP A 5 19.35 5.29 -15.13
C ASP A 5 18.51 5.49 -13.86
N VAL A 6 17.50 4.64 -13.62
CA VAL A 6 16.74 4.58 -12.37
C VAL A 6 17.05 3.25 -11.69
N VAL A 7 17.72 3.32 -10.55
CA VAL A 7 18.15 2.16 -9.75
C VAL A 7 17.32 2.16 -8.47
N GLU A 8 16.47 1.16 -8.33
CA GLU A 8 15.66 0.95 -7.13
C GLU A 8 16.27 -0.15 -6.28
N ILE A 9 16.42 0.10 -4.99
CA ILE A 9 17.06 -0.78 -4.01
C ILE A 9 16.14 -0.86 -2.80
N ASP A 10 15.68 -2.05 -2.49
CA ASP A 10 14.99 -2.34 -1.25
C ASP A 10 16.02 -2.49 -0.11
N ALA A 11 16.03 -1.54 0.82
CA ALA A 11 16.97 -1.54 1.93
C ALA A 11 16.68 -2.66 2.95
N ALA A 12 15.49 -3.26 2.96
CA ALA A 12 15.22 -4.42 3.80
C ALA A 12 16.01 -5.65 3.35
N SER A 13 16.21 -5.81 2.03
CA SER A 13 16.96 -6.91 1.42
C SER A 13 18.44 -6.60 1.22
N ASN A 14 18.83 -5.30 1.15
CA ASN A 14 20.18 -4.83 0.83
C ASN A 14 20.66 -3.84 1.90
N ASN A 15 20.88 -4.31 3.12
CA ASN A 15 21.18 -3.46 4.27
C ASN A 15 22.64 -3.55 4.77
N SER A 16 23.47 -4.36 4.14
CA SER A 16 24.86 -4.58 4.53
C SER A 16 25.78 -3.44 4.07
N VAL A 17 26.99 -3.40 4.61
CA VAL A 17 28.03 -2.45 4.17
C VAL A 17 28.51 -2.79 2.75
N GLU A 18 28.52 -4.05 2.41
CA GLU A 18 28.93 -4.56 1.10
C GLU A 18 27.96 -4.10 0.02
N ASP A 19 26.65 -4.21 0.25
CA ASP A 19 25.60 -3.73 -0.67
C ASP A 19 25.74 -2.22 -0.94
N VAL A 20 26.04 -1.44 0.11
CA VAL A 20 26.25 0.00 -0.03
C VAL A 20 27.58 0.33 -0.72
N ARG A 21 28.62 -0.48 -0.58
CA ARG A 21 29.87 -0.32 -1.35
C ARG A 21 29.65 -0.53 -2.84
N GLU A 22 28.92 -1.59 -3.22
CA GLU A 22 28.52 -1.80 -4.62
C GLU A 22 27.67 -0.64 -5.14
N LEU A 23 26.74 -0.14 -4.34
CA LEU A 23 25.96 1.04 -4.69
C LEU A 23 26.86 2.25 -4.96
N ARG A 24 27.86 2.50 -4.10
CA ARG A 24 28.82 3.61 -4.30
C ARG A 24 29.60 3.51 -5.60
N GLU A 25 30.00 2.34 -6.01
CA GLU A 25 30.68 2.13 -7.30
C GLU A 25 29.74 2.53 -8.46
N ARG A 26 28.47 2.14 -8.39
CA ARG A 26 27.46 2.50 -9.40
C ARG A 26 27.13 3.98 -9.44
N ILE A 27 27.25 4.69 -8.30
CA ILE A 27 26.99 6.14 -8.19
C ILE A 27 27.99 6.94 -9.04
N HIS A 28 29.26 6.52 -9.10
CA HIS A 28 30.29 7.21 -9.85
C HIS A 28 30.20 6.98 -11.38
N LEU A 29 29.41 6.02 -11.82
CA LEU A 29 29.21 5.77 -13.24
C LEU A 29 28.27 6.82 -13.85
N ALA A 30 28.65 7.35 -14.99
CA ALA A 30 27.83 8.29 -15.76
C ALA A 30 26.47 7.66 -16.13
N PRO A 31 25.40 8.47 -16.26
CA PRO A 31 24.12 8.00 -16.79
C PRO A 31 24.29 7.44 -18.22
N LEU A 32 23.48 6.45 -18.58
CA LEU A 32 23.52 5.82 -19.90
C LEU A 32 22.77 6.63 -20.96
N SER A 33 21.62 7.20 -20.60
CA SER A 33 20.73 7.87 -21.55
C SER A 33 20.01 9.10 -21.00
N ALA A 34 19.87 9.21 -19.68
CA ALA A 34 19.22 10.35 -19.02
C ALA A 34 20.25 11.42 -18.60
N PRO A 35 19.83 12.67 -18.36
CA PRO A 35 20.70 13.72 -17.83
C PRO A 35 21.15 13.46 -16.39
N ARG A 36 20.44 12.60 -15.66
CA ARG A 36 20.72 12.23 -14.26
C ARG A 36 20.46 10.76 -14.02
N LYS A 37 21.20 10.19 -13.08
CA LYS A 37 21.00 8.85 -12.55
C LYS A 37 20.27 8.96 -11.20
N VAL A 38 19.17 8.23 -11.04
CA VAL A 38 18.31 8.29 -9.85
C VAL A 38 18.48 7.00 -9.06
N PHE A 39 18.80 7.12 -7.78
CA PHE A 39 18.86 6.00 -6.84
C PHE A 39 17.70 6.14 -5.85
N ILE A 40 16.79 5.17 -5.88
CA ILE A 40 15.65 5.07 -4.97
C ILE A 40 15.99 4.00 -3.93
N LEU A 41 16.08 4.39 -2.67
CA LEU A 41 16.25 3.47 -1.55
C LEU A 41 14.91 3.37 -0.83
N ASP A 42 14.23 2.24 -1.08
CA ASP A 42 12.95 1.96 -0.44
C ASP A 42 13.19 1.36 0.95
N GLU A 43 12.28 1.64 1.89
CA GLU A 43 12.39 1.32 3.33
C GLU A 43 13.77 1.68 3.90
N ALA A 44 14.25 2.87 3.56
CA ALA A 44 15.61 3.32 3.85
C ALA A 44 15.99 3.23 5.33
N HIS A 45 15.02 3.30 6.27
CA HIS A 45 15.27 3.14 7.71
C HIS A 45 15.81 1.74 8.09
N MET A 46 15.71 0.76 7.17
CA MET A 46 16.24 -0.61 7.36
C MET A 46 17.74 -0.71 7.13
N LEU A 47 18.38 0.30 6.52
CA LEU A 47 19.84 0.33 6.36
C LEU A 47 20.53 0.30 7.72
N SER A 48 21.65 -0.44 7.81
CA SER A 48 22.48 -0.45 9.01
C SER A 48 23.15 0.91 9.23
N LYS A 49 23.55 1.23 10.46
CA LYS A 49 24.30 2.46 10.79
C LYS A 49 25.59 2.56 9.96
N SER A 50 26.28 1.45 9.76
CA SER A 50 27.51 1.39 8.95
C SER A 50 27.24 1.63 7.46
N ALA A 51 26.11 1.15 6.93
CA ALA A 51 25.66 1.43 5.57
C ALA A 51 25.34 2.93 5.39
N PHE A 52 24.60 3.54 6.31
CA PHE A 52 24.38 4.98 6.29
C PHE A 52 25.68 5.79 6.32
N ASN A 53 26.61 5.44 7.22
CA ASN A 53 27.91 6.11 7.30
C ASN A 53 28.71 6.00 6.00
N ALA A 54 28.61 4.89 5.30
CA ALA A 54 29.26 4.71 3.98
C ALA A 54 28.67 5.63 2.89
N LEU A 55 27.38 6.02 3.01
CA LEU A 55 26.71 6.96 2.11
C LEU A 55 26.94 8.43 2.46
N LEU A 56 27.24 8.76 3.71
CA LEU A 56 27.30 10.15 4.18
C LEU A 56 28.22 11.02 3.31
N LYS A 57 29.42 10.56 2.98
CA LYS A 57 30.35 11.31 2.16
C LYS A 57 29.78 11.64 0.78
N THR A 58 29.07 10.69 0.18
CA THR A 58 28.43 10.88 -1.14
C THR A 58 27.23 11.81 -1.05
N LEU A 59 26.53 11.82 0.09
CA LEU A 59 25.39 12.71 0.31
C LEU A 59 25.83 14.14 0.71
N GLU A 60 27.02 14.32 1.24
CA GLU A 60 27.62 15.64 1.49
C GLU A 60 28.05 16.31 0.19
N GLU A 61 28.67 15.53 -0.71
CA GLU A 61 29.17 16.00 -2.00
C GLU A 61 28.68 15.05 -3.13
N PRO A 62 27.37 15.08 -3.47
CA PRO A 62 26.83 14.20 -4.47
C PRO A 62 27.35 14.59 -5.86
N PRO A 63 27.69 13.60 -6.71
CA PRO A 63 28.01 13.89 -8.10
C PRO A 63 26.86 14.65 -8.79
N PRO A 64 27.12 15.63 -9.65
CA PRO A 64 26.07 16.50 -10.22
C PRO A 64 25.03 15.77 -11.06
N HIS A 65 25.36 14.58 -11.53
CA HIS A 65 24.48 13.71 -12.31
C HIS A 65 23.67 12.73 -11.44
N VAL A 66 23.79 12.76 -10.09
CA VAL A 66 23.13 11.80 -9.19
C VAL A 66 22.02 12.47 -8.41
N LEU A 67 20.91 11.76 -8.26
CA LEU A 67 19.80 12.12 -7.40
C LEU A 67 19.48 10.93 -6.49
N PHE A 68 19.39 11.17 -5.17
CA PHE A 68 18.92 10.20 -4.21
C PHE A 68 17.48 10.45 -3.82
N VAL A 69 16.69 9.39 -3.73
CA VAL A 69 15.33 9.37 -3.18
C VAL A 69 15.31 8.33 -2.07
N PHE A 70 15.05 8.77 -0.84
CA PHE A 70 14.86 7.88 0.30
C PHE A 70 13.37 7.77 0.58
N ALA A 71 12.80 6.58 0.43
CA ALA A 71 11.44 6.27 0.85
C ALA A 71 11.47 5.55 2.19
N THR A 72 10.60 5.93 3.11
CA THR A 72 10.52 5.30 4.43
C THR A 72 9.13 5.42 5.02
N THR A 73 8.67 4.37 5.68
CA THR A 73 7.45 4.37 6.50
C THR A 73 7.71 4.85 7.93
N GLU A 74 8.99 4.88 8.38
CA GLU A 74 9.41 5.24 9.74
C GLU A 74 10.49 6.36 9.71
N PRO A 75 10.11 7.60 9.39
CA PRO A 75 11.08 8.71 9.25
C PRO A 75 11.84 9.01 10.54
N GLU A 76 11.27 8.72 11.71
CA GLU A 76 11.90 8.89 13.02
C GLU A 76 13.10 7.94 13.24
N ARG A 77 13.21 6.86 12.49
CA ARG A 77 14.35 5.94 12.51
C ARG A 77 15.48 6.36 11.57
N MET A 78 15.25 7.36 10.72
CA MET A 78 16.28 7.86 9.82
C MET A 78 17.32 8.68 10.60
N PRO A 79 18.63 8.51 10.31
CA PRO A 79 19.66 9.30 10.96
C PRO A 79 19.46 10.82 10.75
N PRO A 80 19.58 11.65 11.79
CA PRO A 80 19.46 13.10 11.65
C PRO A 80 20.44 13.72 10.63
N THR A 81 21.60 13.08 10.46
CA THR A 81 22.61 13.46 9.47
C THR A 81 22.14 13.31 8.02
N ILE A 82 21.26 12.35 7.74
CA ILE A 82 20.61 12.17 6.44
C ILE A 82 19.48 13.18 6.29
N LEU A 83 18.62 13.26 7.31
CA LEU A 83 17.46 14.15 7.30
C LEU A 83 17.87 15.60 7.07
N SER A 84 18.95 16.08 7.68
CA SER A 84 19.43 17.47 7.53
C SER A 84 19.92 17.82 6.11
N ARG A 85 20.17 16.81 5.26
CA ARG A 85 20.69 16.96 3.89
C ARG A 85 19.67 16.62 2.81
N THR A 86 18.45 16.31 3.20
CA THR A 86 17.38 15.92 2.29
C THR A 86 16.18 16.86 2.37
N GLN A 87 15.48 17.00 1.26
CA GLN A 87 14.17 17.64 1.24
C GLN A 87 13.10 16.63 1.61
N HIS A 88 12.22 16.98 2.55
CA HIS A 88 11.22 16.04 3.05
C HIS A 88 9.86 16.28 2.42
N PHE A 89 9.27 15.19 1.91
CA PHE A 89 7.92 15.14 1.37
C PHE A 89 7.12 14.12 2.18
N ARG A 90 6.04 14.56 2.81
CA ARG A 90 5.15 13.66 3.56
C ARG A 90 3.94 13.28 2.72
N PHE A 91 3.76 11.99 2.53
CA PHE A 91 2.58 11.41 1.89
C PHE A 91 1.59 10.92 2.95
N ARG A 92 0.32 11.30 2.82
CA ARG A 92 -0.76 10.81 3.67
C ARG A 92 -1.41 9.57 3.08
N ARG A 93 -2.12 8.84 3.90
CA ARG A 93 -3.03 7.81 3.41
C ARG A 93 -4.14 8.44 2.58
N LEU A 94 -4.62 7.71 1.59
CA LEU A 94 -5.75 8.13 0.76
C LEU A 94 -7.06 7.98 1.55
N THR A 95 -8.05 8.82 1.21
CA THR A 95 -9.41 8.66 1.72
C THR A 95 -10.14 7.52 1.00
N GLU A 96 -11.27 7.06 1.56
CA GLU A 96 -12.10 6.03 0.94
C GLU A 96 -12.58 6.48 -0.45
N GLU A 97 -12.96 7.75 -0.58
CA GLU A 97 -13.44 8.33 -1.83
C GLU A 97 -12.33 8.43 -2.90
N GLU A 98 -11.12 8.80 -2.50
CA GLU A 98 -9.97 8.85 -3.41
C GLU A 98 -9.61 7.46 -3.94
N ILE A 99 -9.65 6.45 -3.09
CA ILE A 99 -9.42 5.06 -3.50
C ILE A 99 -10.56 4.59 -4.39
N ALA A 100 -11.83 4.78 -4.00
CA ALA A 100 -12.98 4.38 -4.78
C ALA A 100 -12.96 5.03 -6.18
N PHE A 101 -12.62 6.31 -6.28
CA PHE A 101 -12.44 7.01 -7.55
C PHE A 101 -11.37 6.35 -8.43
N LYS A 102 -10.23 5.98 -7.85
CA LYS A 102 -9.15 5.28 -8.59
C LYS A 102 -9.60 3.91 -9.08
N LEU A 103 -10.23 3.10 -8.21
CA LEU A 103 -10.74 1.77 -8.56
C LEU A 103 -11.77 1.86 -9.70
N ARG A 104 -12.66 2.86 -9.67
CA ARG A 104 -13.63 3.11 -10.75
C ARG A 104 -12.90 3.34 -12.08
N ARG A 105 -11.89 4.21 -12.11
CA ARG A 105 -11.13 4.48 -13.33
C ARG A 105 -10.43 3.24 -13.89
N ILE A 106 -9.95 2.33 -13.03
CA ILE A 106 -9.37 1.07 -13.46
C ILE A 106 -10.44 0.20 -14.13
N LEU A 107 -11.63 0.08 -13.53
CA LEU A 107 -12.72 -0.71 -14.09
C LEU A 107 -13.25 -0.13 -15.40
N GLU A 108 -13.41 1.19 -15.49
CA GLU A 108 -13.78 1.89 -16.72
C GLU A 108 -12.78 1.61 -17.87
N ALA A 109 -11.47 1.62 -17.56
CA ALA A 109 -10.43 1.34 -18.55
C ALA A 109 -10.48 -0.09 -19.12
N VAL A 110 -11.04 -1.05 -18.36
CA VAL A 110 -11.25 -2.43 -18.80
C VAL A 110 -12.70 -2.70 -19.24
N GLY A 111 -13.53 -1.64 -19.34
CA GLY A 111 -14.92 -1.73 -19.81
C GLY A 111 -15.86 -2.42 -18.83
N ARG A 112 -15.61 -2.34 -17.54
CA ARG A 112 -16.38 -3.02 -16.51
C ARG A 112 -17.13 -2.06 -15.61
N GLU A 113 -18.38 -2.34 -15.32
CA GLU A 113 -19.23 -1.58 -14.39
C GLU A 113 -19.03 -2.01 -12.94
N ALA A 114 -19.27 -1.10 -12.02
CA ALA A 114 -19.23 -1.38 -10.58
C ALA A 114 -20.25 -0.56 -9.81
N GLU A 115 -20.83 -1.16 -8.78
CA GLU A 115 -21.64 -0.45 -7.79
C GLU A 115 -20.73 0.44 -6.92
N GLU A 116 -21.18 1.68 -6.65
CA GLU A 116 -20.46 2.61 -5.77
C GLU A 116 -20.16 2.02 -4.40
N GLU A 117 -21.15 1.32 -3.83
CA GLU A 117 -21.01 0.67 -2.53
C GLU A 117 -19.95 -0.46 -2.54
N ALA A 118 -19.75 -1.13 -3.67
CA ALA A 118 -18.68 -2.11 -3.83
C ALA A 118 -17.30 -1.46 -3.77
N LEU A 119 -17.12 -0.35 -4.49
CA LEU A 119 -15.88 0.42 -4.52
C LEU A 119 -15.52 0.99 -3.14
N LEU A 120 -16.50 1.57 -2.44
CA LEU A 120 -16.31 2.09 -1.09
C LEU A 120 -15.97 0.98 -0.09
N LEU A 121 -16.57 -0.21 -0.25
CA LEU A 121 -16.25 -1.35 0.61
C LEU A 121 -14.80 -1.83 0.43
N LEU A 122 -14.32 -1.90 -0.81
CA LEU A 122 -12.91 -2.18 -1.12
C LEU A 122 -11.98 -1.11 -0.54
N ALA A 123 -12.33 0.16 -0.71
CA ALA A 123 -11.57 1.30 -0.21
C ALA A 123 -11.43 1.27 1.32
N ARG A 124 -12.52 1.00 2.06
CA ARG A 124 -12.50 0.81 3.52
C ARG A 124 -11.56 -0.31 3.93
N ARG A 125 -11.61 -1.43 3.21
CA ARG A 125 -10.78 -2.60 3.51
C ARG A 125 -9.30 -2.32 3.33
N ALA A 126 -8.95 -1.47 2.38
CA ALA A 126 -7.58 -1.07 2.09
C ALA A 126 -6.98 -0.09 3.12
N GLY A 127 -7.80 0.53 3.99
CA GLY A 127 -7.31 1.38 5.08
C GLY A 127 -6.40 2.53 4.64
N GLY A 128 -6.65 3.09 3.43
CA GLY A 128 -5.88 4.20 2.86
C GLY A 128 -4.69 3.78 2.00
N ALA A 129 -4.44 2.47 1.79
CA ALA A 129 -3.37 1.93 0.95
C ALA A 129 -3.93 1.54 -0.43
N LEU A 130 -3.57 2.29 -1.48
CA LEU A 130 -4.07 2.02 -2.84
C LEU A 130 -3.61 0.67 -3.38
N ARG A 131 -2.36 0.28 -3.13
CA ARG A 131 -1.81 -1.02 -3.55
C ARG A 131 -2.67 -2.19 -3.04
N ASP A 132 -3.10 -2.12 -1.78
CA ASP A 132 -3.94 -3.17 -1.18
C ASP A 132 -5.32 -3.20 -1.83
N ALA A 133 -5.90 -2.03 -2.14
CA ALA A 133 -7.16 -1.94 -2.84
C ALA A 133 -7.09 -2.52 -4.26
N GLU A 134 -6.04 -2.21 -5.01
CA GLU A 134 -5.79 -2.72 -6.36
C GLU A 134 -5.57 -4.24 -6.33
N GLY A 135 -4.76 -4.75 -5.39
CA GLY A 135 -4.53 -6.20 -5.24
C GLY A 135 -5.79 -7.01 -4.89
N VAL A 136 -6.73 -6.39 -4.16
CA VAL A 136 -8.04 -7.02 -3.95
C VAL A 136 -8.90 -6.93 -5.21
N LEU A 137 -8.90 -5.77 -5.92
CA LEU A 137 -9.66 -5.58 -7.15
C LEU A 137 -9.25 -6.56 -8.25
N GLU A 138 -7.96 -6.86 -8.40
CA GLU A 138 -7.45 -7.80 -9.41
C GLU A 138 -8.16 -9.15 -9.37
N ARG A 139 -8.51 -9.64 -8.18
CA ARG A 139 -9.24 -10.93 -8.03
C ARG A 139 -10.63 -10.88 -8.66
N PHE A 140 -11.24 -9.68 -8.68
CA PHE A 140 -12.56 -9.50 -9.29
C PHE A 140 -12.48 -9.29 -10.79
N LEU A 141 -11.34 -8.81 -11.32
CA LEU A 141 -11.16 -8.63 -12.77
C LEU A 141 -11.23 -9.94 -13.56
N LEU A 142 -11.01 -11.08 -12.88
CA LEU A 142 -11.11 -12.42 -13.47
C LEU A 142 -12.56 -12.96 -13.53
N LEU A 143 -13.51 -12.29 -12.87
CA LEU A 143 -14.91 -12.69 -12.84
C LEU A 143 -15.69 -11.91 -13.91
N ASP A 144 -16.71 -12.53 -14.50
CA ASP A 144 -17.60 -11.88 -15.46
C ASP A 144 -18.67 -11.03 -14.74
N GLY A 145 -19.18 -10.01 -15.45
CA GLY A 145 -20.27 -9.18 -14.98
C GLY A 145 -19.85 -7.94 -14.17
N PRO A 146 -20.80 -7.11 -13.70
CA PRO A 146 -20.54 -5.92 -12.92
C PRO A 146 -20.03 -6.27 -11.51
N LEU A 147 -19.15 -5.43 -10.96
CA LEU A 147 -18.69 -5.59 -9.59
C LEU A 147 -19.76 -5.14 -8.61
N THR A 148 -20.42 -6.08 -7.96
CA THR A 148 -21.49 -5.80 -7.00
C THR A 148 -20.97 -5.83 -5.56
N ARG A 149 -21.66 -5.12 -4.67
CA ARG A 149 -21.37 -5.15 -3.23
C ARG A 149 -21.42 -6.57 -2.66
N LYS A 150 -22.41 -7.37 -3.08
CA LYS A 150 -22.56 -8.77 -2.61
C LYS A 150 -21.38 -9.66 -2.97
N GLU A 151 -20.82 -9.48 -4.17
CA GLU A 151 -19.62 -10.21 -4.58
C GLU A 151 -18.42 -9.81 -3.73
N VAL A 152 -18.24 -8.52 -3.46
CA VAL A 152 -17.16 -8.04 -2.59
C VAL A 152 -17.34 -8.55 -1.15
N GLU A 153 -18.54 -8.49 -0.58
CA GLU A 153 -18.83 -9.04 0.76
C GLU A 153 -18.48 -10.52 0.83
N ARG A 154 -18.91 -11.31 -0.16
CA ARG A 154 -18.62 -12.75 -0.24
C ARG A 154 -17.10 -13.03 -0.33
N ALA A 155 -16.40 -12.33 -1.21
CA ALA A 155 -14.97 -12.53 -1.40
C ALA A 155 -14.12 -12.11 -0.19
N LEU A 156 -14.57 -11.10 0.57
CA LEU A 156 -13.95 -10.65 1.79
C LEU A 156 -14.35 -11.47 3.03
N GLY A 157 -15.28 -12.44 2.88
CA GLY A 157 -15.82 -13.20 3.99
C GLY A 157 -16.59 -12.31 4.98
N LEU A 158 -17.25 -11.26 4.47
CA LEU A 158 -18.07 -10.37 5.30
C LEU A 158 -19.51 -10.88 5.35
N PRO A 159 -20.17 -10.84 6.51
CA PRO A 159 -21.57 -11.19 6.58
C PRO A 159 -22.44 -10.18 5.79
N PRO A 160 -23.54 -10.62 5.18
CA PRO A 160 -24.45 -9.72 4.48
C PRO A 160 -24.93 -8.58 5.38
N ARG A 161 -24.98 -7.37 4.82
CA ARG A 161 -25.41 -6.17 5.56
C ARG A 161 -26.81 -6.33 6.15
N GLU A 162 -27.69 -6.96 5.41
CA GLU A 162 -29.07 -7.24 5.83
C GLU A 162 -29.12 -8.08 7.10
N ALA A 163 -28.27 -9.10 7.21
CA ALA A 163 -28.19 -9.96 8.39
C ALA A 163 -27.67 -9.20 9.62
N LEU A 164 -26.66 -8.32 9.42
CA LEU A 164 -26.18 -7.46 10.50
C LEU A 164 -27.25 -6.44 10.94
N ALA A 165 -27.96 -5.83 9.99
CA ALA A 165 -29.06 -4.91 10.28
C ALA A 165 -30.20 -5.59 11.05
N GLU A 166 -30.53 -6.84 10.72
CA GLU A 166 -31.55 -7.63 11.42
C GLU A 166 -31.15 -7.95 12.86
N ILE A 167 -29.88 -8.32 13.07
CA ILE A 167 -29.31 -8.51 14.42
C ILE A 167 -29.42 -7.20 15.23
N ALA A 168 -28.96 -6.07 14.66
CA ALA A 168 -29.02 -4.78 15.32
C ALA A 168 -30.45 -4.35 15.65
N ALA A 169 -31.38 -4.54 14.72
CA ALA A 169 -32.80 -4.24 14.92
C ALA A 169 -33.46 -5.14 16.01
N SER A 170 -33.06 -6.43 16.06
CA SER A 170 -33.54 -7.34 17.11
C SER A 170 -33.03 -6.94 18.49
N LEU A 171 -31.77 -6.54 18.60
CA LEU A 171 -31.18 -6.01 19.83
C LEU A 171 -31.89 -4.70 20.28
N ALA A 172 -32.09 -3.76 19.34
CA ALA A 172 -32.78 -2.50 19.65
C ALA A 172 -34.22 -2.70 20.15
N ARG A 173 -34.90 -3.78 19.73
CA ARG A 173 -36.23 -4.18 20.19
C ARG A 173 -36.21 -5.03 21.47
N GLY A 174 -35.05 -5.26 22.08
CA GLY A 174 -34.94 -6.11 23.28
C GLY A 174 -35.07 -7.61 23.01
N LYS A 175 -35.10 -8.05 21.75
CA LYS A 175 -35.25 -9.45 21.34
C LYS A 175 -33.91 -10.20 21.30
N THR A 176 -33.25 -10.30 22.45
CA THR A 176 -31.88 -10.85 22.55
C THR A 176 -31.78 -12.29 22.06
N ALA A 177 -32.79 -13.13 22.31
CA ALA A 177 -32.80 -14.52 21.85
C ALA A 177 -32.82 -14.62 20.30
N GLU A 178 -33.59 -13.74 19.63
CA GLU A 178 -33.66 -13.65 18.17
C GLU A 178 -32.32 -13.20 17.58
N ALA A 179 -31.73 -12.15 18.14
CA ALA A 179 -30.42 -11.65 17.75
C ALA A 179 -29.33 -12.73 17.89
N LEU A 180 -29.33 -13.48 18.99
CA LEU A 180 -28.38 -14.57 19.21
C LEU A 180 -28.57 -15.73 18.21
N GLY A 181 -29.82 -16.05 17.87
CA GLY A 181 -30.15 -17.05 16.86
C GLY A 181 -29.62 -16.66 15.48
N LEU A 182 -29.77 -15.40 15.07
CA LEU A 182 -29.22 -14.83 13.84
C LEU A 182 -27.68 -14.89 13.83
N ALA A 183 -27.04 -14.47 14.92
CA ALA A 183 -25.59 -14.50 15.05
C ALA A 183 -25.02 -15.94 14.96
N ARG A 184 -25.69 -16.92 15.60
CA ARG A 184 -25.30 -18.34 15.50
C ARG A 184 -25.45 -18.89 14.09
N ARG A 185 -26.47 -18.50 13.31
CA ARG A 185 -26.60 -18.88 11.90
C ARG A 185 -25.44 -18.36 11.07
N LEU A 186 -25.12 -17.06 11.19
CA LEU A 186 -23.97 -16.47 10.49
C LEU A 186 -22.67 -17.19 10.84
N TYR A 187 -22.46 -17.49 12.11
CA TYR A 187 -21.29 -18.26 12.53
C TYR A 187 -21.24 -19.66 11.90
N GLY A 188 -22.39 -20.35 11.86
CA GLY A 188 -22.52 -21.66 11.21
C GLY A 188 -22.28 -21.63 9.69
N GLU A 189 -22.54 -20.49 9.04
CA GLU A 189 -22.26 -20.22 7.62
C GLU A 189 -20.80 -19.81 7.37
N GLY A 190 -19.95 -19.74 8.41
CA GLY A 190 -18.53 -19.45 8.32
C GLY A 190 -18.14 -17.97 8.53
N TYR A 191 -19.09 -17.12 8.90
CA TYR A 191 -18.79 -15.72 9.24
C TYR A 191 -18.35 -15.61 10.71
N ALA A 192 -17.05 -15.70 10.96
CA ALA A 192 -16.52 -15.54 12.31
C ALA A 192 -16.44 -14.07 12.74
N PRO A 193 -16.77 -13.71 14.00
CA PRO A 193 -16.48 -12.38 14.52
C PRO A 193 -14.97 -12.16 14.51
N ARG A 194 -14.53 -11.03 13.96
CA ARG A 194 -13.12 -10.63 14.04
C ARG A 194 -12.86 -9.91 15.36
N SER A 195 -11.81 -10.33 16.05
CA SER A 195 -11.29 -9.68 17.26
C SER A 195 -10.72 -8.30 16.93
#